data_ec971936c9d6cf07197cfeee8a90444d
#
_entry.id   ec971936c9d6cf07197cfeee8a90444d
#
_cell.length_a   1.000
_cell.length_b   1.000
_cell.length_c   1.000
_cell.angle_alpha   90.00
_cell.angle_beta   90.00
_cell.angle_gamma   90.00
#
_symmetry.space_group_name_H-M   'P 1'
#
loop_
_entity.id
_entity.type
_entity.pdbx_description
1 polymer ?
#
loop_
_entity_poly.entity_id
_entity_poly.type
_entity_poly.pdbx_seq_one_letter_code
_entity_poly.pdbx_strand_id
1 'polypeptide(L)'
;ARMLINAIDVRTIVGLRDRALIGLMVYTFARIGAALAMQVEDVYIQGRRTWVRLHEKGGKLHAMPCHHNLDEYLHAYLKTAQLTEGSSPLFRTMHGRTGQLSDKPMTQVDAYRMIRRRATEVGIRTKIGNHSFRATGITEYLRNGGKLEIAQQMANHESARTTGLYDRRTDQVSLDEVERIVI
;
A
#
# COMPACT_ATOMS: atom_id res chain seq x y z
N ALA A 1 -4.95 3.08 9.77
CA ALA A 1 -5.27 2.45 8.48
C ALA A 1 -6.49 1.53 8.56
N ARG A 2 -6.52 0.57 9.50
CA ARG A 2 -7.59 -0.45 9.61
C ARG A 2 -9.00 0.13 9.65
N MET A 3 -9.24 1.10 10.53
CA MET A 3 -10.53 1.78 10.66
C MET A 3 -10.98 2.42 9.34
N LEU A 4 -10.05 3.07 8.63
CA LEU A 4 -10.34 3.72 7.36
C LEU A 4 -10.66 2.69 6.26
N ILE A 5 -9.85 1.64 6.12
CA ILE A 5 -10.05 0.57 5.12
C ILE A 5 -11.41 -0.11 5.33
N ASN A 6 -11.76 -0.42 6.59
CA ASN A 6 -13.01 -1.12 6.91
C ASN A 6 -14.26 -0.27 6.71
N ALA A 7 -14.14 1.05 6.74
CA ALA A 7 -15.27 1.97 6.55
C ALA A 7 -15.56 2.31 5.07
N ILE A 8 -14.68 1.90 4.15
CA ILE A 8 -14.89 2.17 2.72
C ILE A 8 -16.05 1.33 2.20
N ASP A 9 -17.02 1.99 1.58
CA ASP A 9 -18.17 1.29 0.94
C ASP A 9 -17.70 0.55 -0.32
N VAL A 10 -17.58 -0.76 -0.18
CA VAL A 10 -17.09 -1.67 -1.24
C VAL A 10 -18.18 -2.11 -2.23
N ARG A 11 -19.40 -1.62 -2.08
CA ARG A 11 -20.48 -1.82 -3.05
C ARG A 11 -20.28 -0.94 -4.30
N THR A 12 -19.42 0.04 -4.22
CA THR A 12 -19.09 0.94 -5.33
C THR A 12 -17.71 0.63 -5.92
N ILE A 13 -17.58 0.78 -7.23
CA ILE A 13 -16.31 0.60 -7.94
C ILE A 13 -15.22 1.57 -7.44
N VAL A 14 -15.61 2.79 -7.09
CA VAL A 14 -14.71 3.80 -6.53
C VAL A 14 -14.23 3.39 -5.15
N GLY A 15 -15.11 2.82 -4.32
CA GLY A 15 -14.72 2.30 -3.02
C GLY A 15 -13.78 1.11 -3.11
N LEU A 16 -14.02 0.17 -4.03
CA LEU A 16 -13.12 -0.95 -4.29
C LEU A 16 -11.73 -0.46 -4.73
N ARG A 17 -11.66 0.50 -5.65
CA ARG A 17 -10.41 1.15 -6.06
C ARG A 17 -9.67 1.79 -4.88
N ASP A 18 -10.37 2.60 -4.10
CA ASP A 18 -9.81 3.34 -2.96
C ASP A 18 -9.24 2.36 -1.92
N ARG A 19 -9.98 1.28 -1.62
CA ARG A 19 -9.55 0.22 -0.70
C ARG A 19 -8.30 -0.50 -1.22
N ALA A 20 -8.27 -0.85 -2.50
CA ALA A 20 -7.13 -1.51 -3.13
C ALA A 20 -5.87 -0.62 -3.12
N LEU A 21 -6.00 0.68 -3.44
CA LEU A 21 -4.87 1.62 -3.43
C LEU A 21 -4.31 1.82 -2.01
N ILE A 22 -5.18 2.03 -1.02
CA ILE A 22 -4.76 2.19 0.37
C ILE A 22 -4.12 0.90 0.89
N GLY A 23 -4.72 -0.26 0.60
CA GLY A 23 -4.17 -1.57 0.93
C GLY A 23 -2.79 -1.78 0.31
N LEU A 24 -2.61 -1.43 -0.96
CA LEU A 24 -1.32 -1.53 -1.63
C LEU A 24 -0.24 -0.73 -0.88
N MET A 25 -0.52 0.54 -0.53
CA MET A 25 0.44 1.38 0.19
C MET A 25 0.77 0.85 1.59
N VAL A 26 -0.18 0.22 2.27
CA VAL A 26 0.02 -0.35 3.61
C VAL A 26 0.82 -1.65 3.55
N TYR A 27 0.43 -2.60 2.68
CA TYR A 27 0.97 -3.96 2.68
C TYR A 27 2.27 -4.11 1.88
N THR A 28 2.56 -3.18 0.97
CA THR A 28 3.80 -3.20 0.18
C THR A 28 4.75 -2.06 0.53
N PHE A 29 4.34 -1.16 1.40
CA PHE A 29 5.05 0.09 1.71
C PHE A 29 5.30 0.96 0.47
N ALA A 30 4.48 0.83 -0.57
CA ALA A 30 4.64 1.54 -1.82
C ALA A 30 4.60 3.07 -1.63
N ARG A 31 5.46 3.78 -2.37
CA ARG A 31 5.29 5.22 -2.57
C ARG A 31 4.10 5.47 -3.48
N ILE A 32 3.35 6.52 -3.23
CA ILE A 32 2.16 6.84 -4.04
C ILE A 32 2.48 6.93 -5.53
N GLY A 33 3.61 7.50 -5.91
CA GLY A 33 4.03 7.58 -7.32
C GLY A 33 4.23 6.20 -7.95
N ALA A 34 4.86 5.27 -7.22
CA ALA A 34 5.06 3.90 -7.69
C ALA A 34 3.73 3.14 -7.80
N ALA A 35 2.82 3.33 -6.83
CA ALA A 35 1.49 2.72 -6.86
C ALA A 35 0.64 3.22 -8.04
N LEU A 36 0.65 4.53 -8.30
CA LEU A 36 -0.15 5.12 -9.39
C LEU A 36 0.44 4.90 -10.79
N ALA A 37 1.72 4.53 -10.87
CA ALA A 37 2.37 4.15 -12.13
C ALA A 37 2.09 2.71 -12.54
N MET A 38 1.46 1.91 -11.67
CA MET A 38 1.13 0.51 -11.98
C MET A 38 0.12 0.39 -13.11
N GLN A 39 0.35 -0.61 -13.93
CA GLN A 39 -0.57 -1.09 -14.95
C GLN A 39 -1.30 -2.37 -14.46
N VAL A 40 -2.34 -2.78 -15.16
CA VAL A 40 -3.11 -3.98 -14.81
C VAL A 40 -2.22 -5.23 -14.81
N GLU A 41 -1.29 -5.33 -15.76
CA GLU A 41 -0.33 -6.44 -15.85
C GLU A 41 0.70 -6.50 -14.72
N ASP A 42 0.80 -5.45 -13.90
CA ASP A 42 1.66 -5.44 -12.72
C ASP A 42 1.06 -6.18 -11.52
N VAL A 43 -0.18 -6.63 -11.66
CA VAL A 43 -0.83 -7.59 -10.75
C VAL A 43 -0.90 -8.93 -11.47
N TYR A 44 -0.09 -9.88 -11.06
CA TYR A 44 0.08 -11.15 -11.79
C TYR A 44 0.20 -12.35 -10.85
N ILE A 45 -0.02 -13.53 -11.40
CA ILE A 45 0.13 -14.79 -10.67
C ILE A 45 1.52 -15.37 -10.94
N GLN A 46 2.24 -15.66 -9.84
CA GLN A 46 3.51 -16.39 -9.90
C GLN A 46 3.44 -17.58 -8.94
N GLY A 47 3.50 -18.78 -9.50
CA GLY A 47 3.23 -20.01 -8.76
C GLY A 47 1.76 -20.04 -8.29
N ARG A 48 1.53 -20.04 -6.99
CA ARG A 48 0.18 -20.09 -6.40
C ARG A 48 -0.20 -18.77 -5.71
N ARG A 49 0.52 -17.68 -5.95
CA ARG A 49 0.35 -16.41 -5.26
C ARG A 49 0.23 -15.26 -6.23
N THR A 50 -0.57 -14.29 -5.86
CA THR A 50 -0.60 -12.98 -6.53
C THR A 50 0.62 -12.17 -6.12
N TRP A 51 1.25 -11.56 -7.11
CA TRP A 51 2.38 -10.66 -6.97
C TRP A 51 2.01 -9.29 -7.50
N VAL A 52 2.67 -8.28 -6.98
CA VAL A 52 2.61 -6.90 -7.49
C VAL A 52 4.01 -6.44 -7.87
N ARG A 53 4.08 -5.67 -8.95
CA ARG A 53 5.31 -5.06 -9.46
C ARG A 53 5.17 -3.55 -9.41
N LEU A 54 5.97 -2.89 -8.59
CA LEU A 54 5.98 -1.45 -8.40
C LEU A 54 6.99 -0.79 -9.32
N HIS A 55 6.62 0.34 -9.93
CA HIS A 55 7.49 1.14 -10.78
C HIS A 55 8.14 2.25 -9.95
N GLU A 56 9.31 1.97 -9.41
CA GLU A 56 10.04 2.89 -8.54
C GLU A 56 10.83 3.94 -9.34
N LYS A 57 11.30 4.97 -8.65
CA LYS A 57 12.08 6.06 -9.25
C LYS A 57 13.30 5.52 -10.02
N GLY A 58 13.55 6.11 -11.19
CA GLY A 58 14.68 5.71 -12.06
C GLY A 58 14.43 4.44 -12.87
N GLY A 59 13.17 4.04 -13.07
CA GLY A 59 12.81 2.87 -13.87
C GLY A 59 13.07 1.53 -13.18
N LYS A 60 13.40 1.53 -11.90
CA LYS A 60 13.59 0.30 -11.12
C LYS A 60 12.23 -0.37 -10.87
N LEU A 61 12.17 -1.66 -11.16
CA LEU A 61 11.02 -2.50 -10.84
C LEU A 61 11.24 -3.19 -9.50
N HIS A 62 10.22 -3.18 -8.66
CA HIS A 62 10.24 -3.84 -7.36
C HIS A 62 9.02 -4.73 -7.21
N ALA A 63 9.24 -6.04 -7.21
CA ALA A 63 8.17 -7.03 -7.14
C ALA A 63 8.14 -7.73 -5.79
N MET A 64 6.93 -8.01 -5.28
CA MET A 64 6.73 -8.76 -4.06
C MET A 64 5.40 -9.50 -4.07
N PRO A 65 5.26 -10.59 -3.27
CA PRO A 65 3.98 -11.28 -3.12
C PRO A 65 2.97 -10.43 -2.36
N CYS A 66 1.70 -10.57 -2.70
CA CYS A 66 0.61 -9.91 -2.01
C CYS A 66 0.34 -10.54 -0.64
N HIS A 67 0.10 -9.69 0.36
CA HIS A 67 -0.61 -10.09 1.57
C HIS A 67 -2.03 -10.55 1.19
N HIS A 68 -2.60 -11.54 1.88
CA HIS A 68 -3.92 -12.10 1.53
C HIS A 68 -5.03 -11.05 1.45
N ASN A 69 -5.06 -10.08 2.35
CA ASN A 69 -6.04 -8.98 2.26
C ASN A 69 -5.83 -8.11 1.01
N LEU A 70 -4.58 -7.83 0.64
CA LEU A 70 -4.29 -7.04 -0.56
C LEU A 70 -4.71 -7.81 -1.82
N ASP A 71 -4.44 -9.10 -1.85
CA ASP A 71 -4.89 -9.99 -2.91
C ASP A 71 -6.41 -9.92 -3.11
N GLU A 72 -7.17 -10.06 -2.02
CA GLU A 72 -8.62 -9.91 -2.04
C GLU A 72 -9.06 -8.55 -2.58
N TYR A 73 -8.44 -7.45 -2.10
CA TYR A 73 -8.82 -6.10 -2.50
C TYR A 73 -8.56 -5.83 -3.99
N LEU A 74 -7.40 -6.28 -4.49
CA LEU A 74 -7.04 -6.13 -5.90
C LEU A 74 -7.97 -6.96 -6.80
N HIS A 75 -8.22 -8.22 -6.45
CA HIS A 75 -9.11 -9.08 -7.23
C HIS A 75 -10.54 -8.54 -7.29
N ALA A 76 -11.09 -8.11 -6.15
CA ALA A 76 -12.43 -7.52 -6.11
C ALA A 76 -12.52 -6.26 -6.99
N TYR A 77 -11.49 -5.40 -6.94
CA TYR A 77 -11.42 -4.20 -7.76
C TYR A 77 -11.30 -4.52 -9.25
N LEU A 78 -10.30 -5.34 -9.64
CA LEU A 78 -10.06 -5.72 -11.04
C LEU A 78 -11.28 -6.36 -11.69
N LYS A 79 -11.91 -7.30 -10.97
CA LYS A 79 -13.11 -8.00 -11.43
C LYS A 79 -14.29 -7.05 -11.65
N THR A 80 -14.60 -6.20 -10.66
CA THR A 80 -15.75 -5.30 -10.74
C THR A 80 -15.53 -4.18 -11.76
N ALA A 81 -14.29 -3.69 -11.87
CA ALA A 81 -13.92 -2.67 -12.84
C ALA A 81 -13.70 -3.23 -14.26
N GLN A 82 -13.76 -4.55 -14.43
CA GLN A 82 -13.53 -5.24 -15.71
C GLN A 82 -12.19 -4.82 -16.36
N LEU A 83 -11.14 -4.67 -15.54
CA LEU A 83 -9.82 -4.27 -15.99
C LEU A 83 -9.08 -5.48 -16.55
N THR A 84 -9.12 -5.67 -17.86
CA THR A 84 -8.53 -6.82 -18.57
C THR A 84 -7.36 -6.45 -19.47
N GLU A 85 -7.25 -5.18 -19.86
CA GLU A 85 -6.16 -4.70 -20.70
C GLU A 85 -4.90 -4.45 -19.87
N GLY A 86 -3.86 -5.30 -20.09
CA GLY A 86 -2.64 -5.33 -19.29
C GLY A 86 -1.91 -3.99 -19.22
N SER A 87 -1.79 -3.27 -20.34
CA SER A 87 -1.08 -1.99 -20.45
C SER A 87 -1.87 -0.78 -19.91
N SER A 88 -3.14 -0.99 -19.52
CA SER A 88 -3.96 0.11 -19.01
C SER A 88 -3.65 0.45 -17.56
N PRO A 89 -3.89 1.71 -17.12
CA PRO A 89 -3.65 2.11 -15.73
C PRO A 89 -4.44 1.25 -14.74
N LEU A 90 -3.77 0.75 -13.69
CA LEU A 90 -4.42 -0.02 -12.62
C LEU A 90 -5.37 0.89 -11.81
N PHE A 91 -4.87 2.03 -11.34
CA PHE A 91 -5.67 2.97 -10.55
C PHE A 91 -6.12 4.14 -11.42
N ARG A 92 -7.40 4.16 -11.73
CA ARG A 92 -8.02 5.13 -12.64
C ARG A 92 -8.73 6.24 -11.89
N THR A 93 -8.74 7.45 -12.45
CA THR A 93 -9.52 8.55 -11.92
C THR A 93 -11.02 8.32 -12.16
N MET A 94 -11.86 9.11 -11.49
CA MET A 94 -13.31 9.05 -11.66
C MET A 94 -13.72 9.95 -12.85
N HIS A 95 -14.71 9.52 -13.62
CA HIS A 95 -15.30 10.32 -14.68
C HIS A 95 -16.30 11.34 -14.10
N GLY A 96 -15.84 12.54 -13.84
CA GLY A 96 -16.65 13.58 -13.22
C GLY A 96 -17.19 13.16 -11.85
N ARG A 97 -18.52 13.33 -11.64
CA ARG A 97 -19.24 12.92 -10.43
C ARG A 97 -20.12 11.69 -10.65
N THR A 98 -19.86 10.93 -11.70
CA THR A 98 -20.71 9.80 -12.12
C THR A 98 -20.58 8.56 -11.25
N GLY A 99 -19.55 8.47 -10.42
CA GLY A 99 -19.20 7.24 -9.68
C GLY A 99 -18.56 6.17 -10.56
N GLN A 100 -18.30 6.45 -11.85
CA GLN A 100 -17.65 5.55 -12.79
C GLN A 100 -16.17 5.92 -12.98
N LEU A 101 -15.34 4.92 -13.29
CA LEU A 101 -13.93 5.14 -13.58
C LEU A 101 -13.74 5.58 -15.03
N SER A 102 -12.79 6.49 -15.25
CA SER A 102 -12.31 6.87 -16.57
C SER A 102 -11.14 5.96 -16.99
N ASP A 103 -10.66 6.14 -18.22
CA ASP A 103 -9.46 5.43 -18.71
C ASP A 103 -8.15 6.13 -18.29
N LYS A 104 -8.23 7.26 -17.61
CA LYS A 104 -7.07 8.05 -17.21
C LYS A 104 -6.51 7.59 -15.86
N PRO A 105 -5.18 7.55 -15.68
CA PRO A 105 -4.58 7.23 -14.41
C PRO A 105 -4.94 8.27 -13.35
N MET A 106 -5.11 7.84 -12.11
CA MET A 106 -5.29 8.71 -10.96
C MET A 106 -4.02 9.52 -10.72
N THR A 107 -4.17 10.82 -10.44
CA THR A 107 -3.05 11.67 -10.05
C THR A 107 -2.74 11.59 -8.55
N GLN A 108 -1.52 11.99 -8.16
CA GLN A 108 -1.17 12.06 -6.73
C GLN A 108 -2.07 13.03 -5.95
N VAL A 109 -2.52 14.09 -6.61
CA VAL A 109 -3.45 15.07 -6.02
C VAL A 109 -4.82 14.45 -5.79
N ASP A 110 -5.32 13.66 -6.75
CA ASP A 110 -6.60 12.96 -6.61
C ASP A 110 -6.53 11.90 -5.50
N ALA A 111 -5.43 11.15 -5.43
CA ALA A 111 -5.18 10.20 -4.35
C ALA A 111 -5.14 10.90 -2.98
N TYR A 112 -4.47 12.04 -2.86
CA TYR A 112 -4.45 12.82 -1.63
C TYR A 112 -5.86 13.31 -1.23
N ARG A 113 -6.61 13.85 -2.19
CA ARG A 113 -8.01 14.28 -1.97
C ARG A 113 -8.90 13.12 -1.54
N MET A 114 -8.74 11.97 -2.17
CA MET A 114 -9.44 10.74 -1.80
C MET A 114 -9.14 10.35 -0.35
N ILE A 115 -7.87 10.28 0.04
CA ILE A 115 -7.45 9.95 1.40
C ILE A 115 -8.04 10.92 2.42
N ARG A 116 -7.99 12.23 2.13
CA ARG A 116 -8.56 13.26 3.01
C ARG A 116 -10.07 13.09 3.19
N ARG A 117 -10.79 12.82 2.12
CA ARG A 117 -12.24 12.55 2.17
C ARG A 117 -12.53 11.31 3.03
N ARG A 118 -11.85 10.18 2.77
CA ARG A 118 -12.02 8.96 3.55
C ARG A 118 -11.68 9.13 5.02
N ALA A 119 -10.65 9.89 5.34
CA ALA A 119 -10.29 10.22 6.71
C ALA A 119 -11.38 11.03 7.43
N THR A 120 -11.96 11.99 6.74
CA THR A 120 -13.07 12.81 7.28
C THR A 120 -14.32 11.96 7.52
N GLU A 121 -14.67 11.07 6.61
CA GLU A 121 -15.83 10.15 6.71
C GLU A 121 -15.78 9.30 7.99
N VAL A 122 -14.59 8.93 8.46
CA VAL A 122 -14.38 8.13 9.69
C VAL A 122 -13.96 8.94 10.90
N GLY A 123 -14.02 10.26 10.83
CA GLY A 123 -13.72 11.14 11.96
C GLY A 123 -12.23 11.24 12.34
N ILE A 124 -11.32 10.89 11.44
CA ILE A 124 -9.87 11.07 11.67
C ILE A 124 -9.53 12.55 11.58
N ARG A 125 -9.23 13.17 12.73
CA ARG A 125 -8.88 14.60 12.83
C ARG A 125 -7.42 14.88 12.47
N THR A 126 -6.54 13.91 12.68
CA THR A 126 -5.12 14.02 12.34
C THR A 126 -4.94 14.21 10.83
N LYS A 127 -4.06 15.14 10.45
CA LYS A 127 -3.75 15.34 9.04
C LYS A 127 -2.97 14.14 8.50
N ILE A 128 -3.63 13.30 7.73
CA ILE A 128 -3.03 12.16 7.04
C ILE A 128 -2.96 12.42 5.54
N GLY A 129 -2.02 11.76 4.87
CA GLY A 129 -1.81 11.83 3.43
C GLY A 129 -1.18 10.56 2.88
N ASN A 130 -0.71 10.63 1.65
CA ASN A 130 -0.18 9.46 0.93
C ASN A 130 0.93 8.71 1.70
N HIS A 131 1.83 9.42 2.38
CA HIS A 131 2.93 8.82 3.15
C HIS A 131 2.48 8.14 4.45
N SER A 132 1.32 8.50 4.99
CA SER A 132 0.84 7.98 6.27
C SER A 132 0.63 6.46 6.23
N PHE A 133 0.15 5.92 5.11
CA PHE A 133 -0.11 4.48 4.97
C PHE A 133 1.18 3.68 4.87
N ARG A 134 2.17 4.17 4.13
CA ARG A 134 3.51 3.58 4.09
C ARG A 134 4.14 3.56 5.48
N ALA A 135 4.10 4.69 6.19
CA ALA A 135 4.62 4.79 7.56
C ALA A 135 3.89 3.81 8.51
N THR A 136 2.56 3.71 8.40
CA THR A 136 1.76 2.76 9.18
C THR A 136 2.18 1.32 8.89
N GLY A 137 2.30 0.94 7.61
CA GLY A 137 2.69 -0.41 7.22
C GLY A 137 4.06 -0.80 7.77
N ILE A 138 5.07 0.05 7.61
CA ILE A 138 6.42 -0.19 8.12
C ILE A 138 6.39 -0.32 9.66
N THR A 139 5.74 0.62 10.36
CA THR A 139 5.66 0.62 11.82
C THR A 139 4.98 -0.65 12.36
N GLU A 140 3.85 -1.06 11.76
CA GLU A 140 3.14 -2.27 12.19
C GLU A 140 3.95 -3.54 11.88
N TYR A 141 4.63 -3.61 10.74
CA TYR A 141 5.49 -4.74 10.41
C TYR A 141 6.62 -4.90 11.45
N LEU A 142 7.31 -3.81 11.79
CA LEU A 142 8.38 -3.83 12.78
C LEU A 142 7.85 -4.16 14.18
N ARG A 143 6.71 -3.58 14.59
CA ARG A 143 6.06 -3.84 15.88
C ARG A 143 5.67 -5.32 16.04
N ASN A 144 5.27 -5.98 14.96
CA ASN A 144 4.94 -7.40 14.93
C ASN A 144 6.17 -8.32 14.77
N GLY A 145 7.36 -7.82 15.07
CA GLY A 145 8.60 -8.62 15.06
C GLY A 145 9.26 -8.76 13.69
N GLY A 146 8.84 -7.97 12.70
CA GLY A 146 9.48 -7.93 11.40
C GLY A 146 10.93 -7.41 11.49
N LYS A 147 11.81 -7.95 10.65
CA LYS A 147 13.22 -7.54 10.59
C LYS A 147 13.37 -6.20 9.88
N LEU A 148 14.26 -5.34 10.42
CA LEU A 148 14.51 -4.00 9.88
C LEU A 148 15.02 -4.06 8.43
N GLU A 149 15.90 -5.00 8.12
CA GLU A 149 16.49 -5.20 6.80
C GLU A 149 15.42 -5.60 5.77
N ILE A 150 14.48 -6.45 6.18
CA ILE A 150 13.35 -6.84 5.31
C ILE A 150 12.39 -5.67 5.10
N ALA A 151 12.10 -4.89 6.15
CA ALA A 151 11.31 -3.67 6.02
C ALA A 151 11.97 -2.66 5.07
N GLN A 152 13.30 -2.52 5.15
CA GLN A 152 14.10 -1.70 4.23
C GLN A 152 13.96 -2.18 2.78
N GLN A 153 14.09 -3.49 2.57
CA GLN A 153 13.95 -4.11 1.25
C GLN A 153 12.55 -3.89 0.67
N MET A 154 11.48 -4.19 1.45
CA MET A 154 10.08 -3.98 1.03
C MET A 154 9.80 -2.51 0.73
N ALA A 155 10.35 -1.60 1.53
CA ALA A 155 10.20 -0.16 1.33
C ALA A 155 11.06 0.38 0.18
N ASN A 156 11.95 -0.42 -0.40
CA ASN A 156 12.94 0.02 -1.37
C ASN A 156 13.68 1.30 -0.90
N HIS A 157 14.15 1.26 0.36
CA HIS A 157 14.97 2.32 0.94
C HIS A 157 16.46 2.06 0.65
N GLU A 158 17.17 3.04 0.14
CA GLU A 158 18.61 2.94 -0.12
C GLU A 158 19.43 2.86 1.18
N SER A 159 18.87 3.38 2.29
CA SER A 159 19.52 3.41 3.60
C SER A 159 18.64 2.82 4.70
N ALA A 160 19.23 1.96 5.53
CA ALA A 160 18.60 1.42 6.73
C ALA A 160 18.18 2.52 7.72
N ARG A 161 18.93 3.64 7.76
CA ARG A 161 18.59 4.81 8.59
C ARG A 161 17.19 5.33 8.31
N THR A 162 16.77 5.36 7.03
CA THR A 162 15.41 5.80 6.67
C THR A 162 14.34 4.86 7.21
N THR A 163 14.59 3.56 7.19
CA THR A 163 13.67 2.56 7.77
C THR A 163 13.68 2.64 9.29
N GLY A 164 14.84 2.88 9.92
CA GLY A 164 15.00 3.03 11.36
C GLY A 164 14.14 4.15 11.97
N LEU A 165 13.81 5.19 11.19
CA LEU A 165 12.89 6.26 11.65
C LEU A 165 11.46 5.75 11.96
N TYR A 166 11.08 4.60 11.44
CA TYR A 166 9.79 3.96 11.69
C TYR A 166 9.85 2.87 12.75
N ASP A 167 11.06 2.52 13.20
CA ASP A 167 11.24 1.56 14.28
C ASP A 167 10.92 2.24 15.62
N ARG A 168 9.78 1.90 16.16
CA ARG A 168 9.29 2.39 17.45
C ARG A 168 9.33 1.30 18.53
N ARG A 169 10.08 0.23 18.28
CA ARG A 169 10.37 -0.74 19.34
C ARG A 169 11.17 -0.01 20.41
N THR A 170 10.80 -0.21 21.66
CA THR A 170 11.54 0.37 22.79
C THR A 170 12.96 -0.16 22.77
N ASP A 171 13.96 0.72 22.91
CA ASP A 171 15.39 0.36 23.03
C ASP A 171 15.71 -0.37 24.35
N GLN A 172 14.72 -0.98 24.99
CA GLN A 172 14.93 -1.80 26.16
C GLN A 172 15.52 -3.13 25.70
N VAL A 173 16.77 -3.33 26.04
CA VAL A 173 17.43 -4.63 25.92
C VAL A 173 16.66 -5.64 26.78
N SER A 174 16.05 -6.62 26.15
CA SER A 174 15.35 -7.69 26.89
C SER A 174 16.35 -8.65 27.52
N LEU A 175 15.92 -9.34 28.57
CA LEU A 175 16.73 -10.40 29.19
C LEU A 175 17.12 -11.47 28.15
N ASP A 176 16.19 -11.82 27.24
CA ASP A 176 16.43 -12.79 26.17
C ASP A 176 17.56 -12.37 25.23
N GLU A 177 17.75 -11.07 25.00
CA GLU A 177 18.88 -10.58 24.20
C GLU A 177 20.20 -10.69 24.97
N VAL A 178 20.20 -10.44 26.27
CA VAL A 178 21.40 -10.57 27.13
C VAL A 178 21.80 -12.03 27.26
N GLU A 179 20.85 -12.95 27.40
CA GLU A 179 21.07 -14.40 27.50
C GLU A 179 21.62 -15.05 26.21
N ARG A 180 21.65 -14.32 25.11
CA ARG A 180 22.32 -14.77 23.87
C ARG A 180 23.84 -14.68 23.92
N ILE A 181 24.38 -14.03 24.94
CA ILE A 181 25.84 -13.97 25.14
C ILE A 181 26.28 -15.30 25.80
N VAL A 182 26.82 -16.20 24.98
CA VAL A 182 27.40 -17.46 25.42
C VAL A 182 28.91 -17.30 25.43
N ILE A 183 29.53 -17.40 26.62
CA ILE A 183 30.99 -17.35 26.81
C ILE A 183 31.51 -18.77 27.08
#